data_a77c04d91ffa293247c0d4469f8c5045
#
_entry.id   a77c04d91ffa293247c0d4469f8c5045
#
_cell.length_a   1.000
_cell.length_b   1.000
_cell.length_c   1.000
_cell.angle_alpha   90.00
_cell.angle_beta   90.00
_cell.angle_gamma   90.00
#
_symmetry.space_group_name_H-M   'P 1'
#
loop_
_entity.id
_entity.type
_entity.pdbx_description
1 polymer ?
#
loop_
_entity_poly.entity_id
_entity_poly.type
_entity_poly.pdbx_seq_one_letter_code
_entity_poly.pdbx_strand_id
1 'polypeptide(L)'
;MNLVDRFLSGLVPRLPAEDAAQWAHVQGASAEDLQRLHAQWPLVPDSLLALLSRVDGTHFREYPGGEVVVYMLGSDVEDGGYPYYLRSVAQIFEDQQQWDDSIRSIYEEWLDDEPEILGDGIDADLPMDRRLCFSHCMNNGGTSMLYLDFDPAPGGTVGQVVRYLHDPDSYAVIAPSFDAYLQQLIDGDYAFIDQDAD
;
A
#
# COMPACT_ATOMS: atom_id res chain seq x y z
N MET A 1 14.85 18.61 1.63
CA MET A 1 13.70 17.92 1.00
C MET A 1 13.50 16.64 1.79
N ASN A 2 12.33 16.44 2.37
CA ASN A 2 12.02 15.20 3.12
C ASN A 2 11.80 14.01 2.16
N LEU A 3 11.64 12.80 2.68
CA LEU A 3 11.50 11.57 1.89
C LEU A 3 10.28 11.62 0.95
N VAL A 4 9.13 12.06 1.46
CA VAL A 4 7.88 12.16 0.67
C VAL A 4 8.02 13.20 -0.45
N ASP A 5 8.64 14.35 -0.19
CA ASP A 5 8.90 15.35 -1.23
C ASP A 5 9.84 14.80 -2.32
N ARG A 6 10.85 14.00 -1.93
CA ARG A 6 11.75 13.32 -2.89
C ARG A 6 10.98 12.31 -3.73
N PHE A 7 10.16 11.49 -3.08
CA PHE A 7 9.34 10.49 -3.73
C PHE A 7 8.40 11.13 -4.76
N LEU A 8 7.60 12.12 -4.36
CA LEU A 8 6.65 12.78 -5.25
C LEU A 8 7.33 13.57 -6.38
N SER A 9 8.46 14.23 -6.10
CA SER A 9 9.21 14.97 -7.13
C SER A 9 9.88 14.06 -8.17
N GLY A 10 10.16 12.81 -7.81
CA GLY A 10 10.64 11.80 -8.77
C GLY A 10 9.51 11.11 -9.52
N LEU A 11 8.39 10.83 -8.86
CA LEU A 11 7.21 10.16 -9.41
C LEU A 11 6.51 10.99 -10.50
N VAL A 12 6.11 12.21 -10.14
CA VAL A 12 5.21 13.02 -10.98
C VAL A 12 5.73 13.29 -12.40
N PRO A 13 7.03 13.58 -12.61
CA PRO A 13 7.57 13.77 -13.97
C PRO A 13 7.59 12.50 -14.84
N ARG A 14 7.40 11.32 -14.23
CA ARG A 14 7.41 10.01 -14.92
C ARG A 14 6.02 9.52 -15.31
N LEU A 15 4.98 10.17 -14.80
CA LEU A 15 3.61 9.78 -15.11
C LEU A 15 3.34 9.91 -16.61
N PRO A 16 2.67 8.93 -17.25
CA PRO A 16 2.11 9.07 -18.59
C PRO A 16 1.25 10.34 -18.73
N ALA A 17 1.13 10.87 -19.93
CA ALA A 17 0.41 12.13 -20.15
C ALA A 17 -1.05 12.10 -19.67
N GLU A 18 -1.71 10.95 -19.79
CA GLU A 18 -3.08 10.72 -19.31
C GLU A 18 -3.14 10.78 -17.78
N ASP A 19 -2.23 10.07 -17.09
CA ASP A 19 -2.12 10.06 -15.64
C ASP A 19 -1.72 11.42 -15.08
N ALA A 20 -0.81 12.13 -15.76
CA ALA A 20 -0.43 13.49 -15.39
C ALA A 20 -1.62 14.48 -15.48
N ALA A 21 -2.54 14.28 -16.42
CA ALA A 21 -3.76 15.06 -16.52
C ALA A 21 -4.71 14.79 -15.34
N GLN A 22 -4.89 13.51 -14.95
CA GLN A 22 -5.67 13.13 -13.76
C GLN A 22 -5.00 13.63 -12.47
N TRP A 23 -3.66 13.54 -12.38
CA TRP A 23 -2.88 14.01 -11.24
C TRP A 23 -3.12 15.49 -10.90
N ALA A 24 -3.47 16.32 -11.89
CA ALA A 24 -3.80 17.72 -11.67
C ALA A 24 -5.03 17.94 -10.77
N HIS A 25 -5.86 16.91 -10.54
CA HIS A 25 -7.03 16.96 -9.66
C HIS A 25 -6.72 16.53 -8.23
N VAL A 26 -5.55 15.90 -7.99
CA VAL A 26 -5.15 15.34 -6.70
C VAL A 26 -5.12 16.42 -5.61
N GLN A 27 -5.70 16.08 -4.47
CA GLN A 27 -5.67 16.87 -3.24
C GLN A 27 -5.29 15.97 -2.06
N GLY A 28 -4.74 16.58 -1.02
CA GLY A 28 -4.43 15.86 0.23
C GLY A 28 -5.67 15.66 1.10
N ALA A 29 -5.57 14.68 2.00
CA ALA A 29 -6.54 14.43 3.04
C ALA A 29 -6.66 15.63 4.00
N SER A 30 -7.85 15.80 4.57
CA SER A 30 -8.09 16.85 5.57
C SER A 30 -7.29 16.59 6.85
N ALA A 31 -7.01 17.66 7.60
CA ALA A 31 -6.36 17.51 8.91
C ALA A 31 -7.18 16.66 9.89
N GLU A 32 -8.50 16.70 9.79
CA GLU A 32 -9.41 15.89 10.60
C GLU A 32 -9.29 14.41 10.27
N ASP A 33 -9.26 14.06 8.97
CA ASP A 33 -9.08 12.67 8.51
C ASP A 33 -7.73 12.10 8.94
N LEU A 34 -6.65 12.88 8.81
CA LEU A 34 -5.31 12.49 9.25
C LEU A 34 -5.24 12.29 10.78
N GLN A 35 -5.90 13.14 11.56
CA GLN A 35 -6.00 12.97 13.01
C GLN A 35 -6.79 11.72 13.38
N ARG A 36 -7.88 11.44 12.67
CA ARG A 36 -8.68 10.23 12.85
C ARG A 36 -7.87 8.97 12.51
N LEU A 37 -7.08 8.99 11.42
CA LEU A 37 -6.20 7.90 11.04
C LEU A 37 -5.14 7.64 12.13
N HIS A 38 -4.47 8.69 12.60
CA HIS A 38 -3.48 8.58 13.68
C HIS A 38 -4.10 8.11 15.01
N ALA A 39 -5.34 8.49 15.31
CA ALA A 39 -6.03 8.03 16.51
C ALA A 39 -6.35 6.52 16.45
N GLN A 40 -6.68 6.00 15.27
CA GLN A 40 -6.95 4.57 15.05
C GLN A 40 -5.66 3.74 15.06
N TRP A 41 -4.61 4.23 14.40
CA TRP A 41 -3.30 3.60 14.35
C TRP A 41 -2.22 4.55 14.91
N PRO A 42 -1.99 4.56 16.24
CA PRO A 42 -1.01 5.48 16.85
C PRO A 42 0.44 5.29 16.39
N LEU A 43 0.75 4.14 15.79
CA LEU A 43 2.06 3.80 15.23
C LEU A 43 2.17 4.09 13.72
N VAL A 44 1.14 4.70 13.11
CA VAL A 44 1.18 5.07 11.69
C VAL A 44 2.39 5.99 11.44
N PRO A 45 3.23 5.70 10.41
CA PRO A 45 4.42 6.51 10.14
C PRO A 45 4.08 7.95 9.76
N ASP A 46 4.87 8.91 10.26
CA ASP A 46 4.75 10.32 9.89
C ASP A 46 4.86 10.51 8.37
N SER A 47 5.65 9.69 7.69
CA SER A 47 5.81 9.71 6.24
C SER A 47 4.54 9.28 5.49
N LEU A 48 3.76 8.31 5.99
CA LEU A 48 2.47 7.98 5.40
C LEU A 48 1.45 9.11 5.62
N LEU A 49 1.40 9.70 6.82
CA LEU A 49 0.57 10.86 7.09
C LEU A 49 0.96 12.06 6.20
N ALA A 50 2.27 12.29 6.02
CA ALA A 50 2.78 13.32 5.12
C ALA A 50 2.42 13.04 3.65
N LEU A 51 2.46 11.78 3.20
CA LEU A 51 2.05 11.41 1.85
C LEU A 51 0.55 11.66 1.66
N LEU A 52 -0.29 11.17 2.58
CA LEU A 52 -1.74 11.36 2.53
C LEU A 52 -2.15 12.83 2.65
N SER A 53 -1.37 13.67 3.35
CA SER A 53 -1.61 15.12 3.38
C SER A 53 -1.38 15.82 2.04
N ARG A 54 -0.76 15.14 1.06
CA ARG A 54 -0.51 15.64 -0.30
C ARG A 54 -1.38 14.93 -1.33
N VAL A 55 -1.69 13.65 -1.12
CA VAL A 55 -2.42 12.76 -2.03
C VAL A 55 -3.39 11.91 -1.21
N ASP A 56 -4.67 12.24 -1.19
CA ASP A 56 -5.69 11.46 -0.49
C ASP A 56 -6.23 10.33 -1.38
N GLY A 57 -5.32 9.46 -1.82
CA GLY A 57 -5.64 8.28 -2.62
C GLY A 57 -5.62 8.52 -4.13
N THR A 58 -5.40 7.43 -4.86
CA THR A 58 -5.37 7.39 -6.33
C THR A 58 -6.17 6.20 -6.90
N HIS A 59 -6.88 5.44 -6.02
CA HIS A 59 -7.64 4.26 -6.40
C HIS A 59 -9.10 4.62 -6.66
N PHE A 60 -9.45 4.95 -7.90
CA PHE A 60 -10.81 5.40 -8.27
C PHE A 60 -11.30 6.51 -7.32
N ARG A 61 -10.42 7.49 -7.10
CA ARG A 61 -10.69 8.56 -6.13
C ARG A 61 -11.39 9.73 -6.82
N GLU A 62 -12.61 10.03 -6.39
CA GLU A 62 -13.35 11.21 -6.82
C GLU A 62 -12.83 12.46 -6.10
N TYR A 63 -12.31 13.40 -6.88
CA TYR A 63 -11.91 14.75 -6.44
C TYR A 63 -12.85 15.80 -7.06
N PRO A 64 -12.89 17.04 -6.56
CA PRO A 64 -13.71 18.11 -7.15
C PRO A 64 -13.41 18.39 -8.63
N GLY A 65 -12.20 18.07 -9.10
CA GLY A 65 -11.75 18.26 -10.48
C GLY A 65 -12.02 17.06 -11.39
N GLY A 66 -12.30 15.90 -10.86
CA GLY A 66 -12.51 14.65 -11.59
C GLY A 66 -11.98 13.42 -10.86
N GLU A 67 -12.26 12.25 -11.40
CA GLU A 67 -11.76 10.97 -10.90
C GLU A 67 -10.25 10.84 -11.15
N VAL A 68 -9.56 10.19 -10.21
CA VAL A 68 -8.12 9.87 -10.30
C VAL A 68 -7.93 8.38 -10.15
N VAL A 69 -7.37 7.76 -11.20
CA VAL A 69 -7.00 6.34 -11.25
C VAL A 69 -5.56 6.29 -11.74
N VAL A 70 -4.60 6.44 -10.81
CA VAL A 70 -3.18 6.58 -11.13
C VAL A 70 -2.36 5.66 -10.26
N TYR A 71 -1.52 4.83 -10.88
CA TYR A 71 -0.52 4.04 -10.16
C TYR A 71 0.56 4.96 -9.58
N MET A 72 0.85 4.81 -8.30
CA MET A 72 1.89 5.60 -7.65
C MET A 72 2.77 4.82 -6.68
N LEU A 73 2.52 3.54 -6.53
CA LEU A 73 3.26 2.64 -5.67
C LEU A 73 3.61 1.37 -6.44
N GLY A 74 4.56 0.61 -5.95
CA GLY A 74 4.97 -0.66 -6.54
C GLY A 74 5.15 -1.74 -5.46
N SER A 75 5.52 -2.96 -5.87
CA SER A 75 5.86 -4.04 -4.95
C SER A 75 7.18 -4.71 -5.36
N ASP A 76 7.52 -5.83 -4.71
CA ASP A 76 8.67 -6.67 -5.02
C ASP A 76 8.46 -7.62 -6.21
N VAL A 77 7.24 -7.68 -6.74
CA VAL A 77 6.88 -8.54 -7.87
C VAL A 77 7.39 -7.93 -9.18
N GLU A 78 7.83 -8.77 -10.12
CA GLU A 78 8.36 -8.34 -11.42
C GLU A 78 9.50 -7.31 -11.32
N ASP A 79 10.45 -7.58 -10.42
CA ASP A 79 11.60 -6.70 -10.17
C ASP A 79 11.21 -5.25 -9.80
N GLY A 80 10.07 -5.09 -9.12
CA GLY A 80 9.54 -3.77 -8.72
C GLY A 80 8.57 -3.15 -9.72
N GLY A 81 8.30 -3.82 -10.83
CA GLY A 81 7.43 -3.33 -11.88
C GLY A 81 5.92 -3.49 -11.63
N TYR A 82 5.51 -4.24 -10.60
CA TYR A 82 4.10 -4.47 -10.33
C TYR A 82 3.43 -3.25 -9.68
N PRO A 83 2.44 -2.59 -10.37
CA PRO A 83 1.92 -1.29 -9.96
C PRO A 83 0.80 -1.39 -8.93
N TYR A 84 0.69 -0.37 -8.06
CA TYR A 84 -0.35 -0.25 -7.04
C TYR A 84 -0.89 1.18 -6.95
N TYR A 85 -2.15 1.29 -6.54
CA TYR A 85 -2.81 2.55 -6.18
C TYR A 85 -2.65 2.85 -4.70
N LEU A 86 -2.61 4.13 -4.34
CA LEU A 86 -2.73 4.56 -2.94
C LEU A 86 -4.20 4.59 -2.54
N ARG A 87 -4.52 4.05 -1.37
CA ARG A 87 -5.85 4.18 -0.74
C ARG A 87 -6.01 5.54 -0.08
N SER A 88 -7.18 6.16 -0.23
CA SER A 88 -7.53 7.35 0.54
C SER A 88 -7.75 7.02 2.02
N VAL A 89 -7.74 8.02 2.90
CA VAL A 89 -8.06 7.79 4.32
C VAL A 89 -9.44 7.15 4.49
N ALA A 90 -10.44 7.57 3.72
CA ALA A 90 -11.77 6.96 3.75
C ALA A 90 -11.74 5.48 3.37
N GLN A 91 -11.04 5.14 2.28
CA GLN A 91 -10.90 3.77 1.81
C GLN A 91 -10.12 2.87 2.79
N ILE A 92 -9.10 3.40 3.47
CA ILE A 92 -8.38 2.67 4.53
C ILE A 92 -9.34 2.24 5.65
N PHE A 93 -10.26 3.11 6.06
CA PHE A 93 -11.27 2.77 7.06
C PHE A 93 -12.36 1.82 6.53
N GLU A 94 -12.71 1.89 5.25
CA GLU A 94 -13.62 0.95 4.61
C GLU A 94 -13.01 -0.45 4.57
N ASP A 95 -11.75 -0.57 4.17
CA ASP A 95 -11.03 -1.84 4.14
C ASP A 95 -10.92 -2.47 5.54
N GLN A 96 -10.63 -1.67 6.58
CA GLN A 96 -10.61 -2.14 7.97
C GLN A 96 -11.93 -2.78 8.40
N GLN A 97 -13.06 -2.28 7.93
CA GLN A 97 -14.38 -2.80 8.30
C GLN A 97 -14.78 -4.06 7.53
N GLN A 98 -14.13 -4.33 6.40
CA GLN A 98 -14.48 -5.45 5.53
C GLN A 98 -13.72 -6.74 5.85
N TRP A 99 -12.53 -6.64 6.44
CA TRP A 99 -11.59 -7.74 6.59
C TRP A 99 -11.24 -7.95 8.07
N ASP A 100 -12.07 -8.72 8.79
CA ASP A 100 -11.85 -9.08 10.19
C ASP A 100 -11.28 -10.50 10.39
N ASP A 101 -11.24 -11.31 9.32
CA ASP A 101 -10.60 -12.62 9.32
C ASP A 101 -9.09 -12.53 9.48
N SER A 102 -8.47 -13.58 10.07
CA SER A 102 -7.03 -13.75 10.07
C SER A 102 -6.56 -14.56 8.86
N ILE A 103 -5.27 -14.48 8.50
CA ILE A 103 -4.69 -15.31 7.44
C ILE A 103 -4.95 -16.79 7.74
N ARG A 104 -4.79 -17.21 9.00
CA ARG A 104 -5.07 -18.60 9.41
C ARG A 104 -6.54 -18.99 9.21
N SER A 105 -7.49 -18.10 9.49
CA SER A 105 -8.92 -18.41 9.29
C SER A 105 -9.31 -18.47 7.83
N ILE A 106 -8.59 -17.76 6.94
CA ILE A 106 -8.84 -17.77 5.48
C ILE A 106 -8.30 -19.07 4.85
N TYR A 107 -7.08 -19.47 5.23
CA TYR A 107 -6.40 -20.60 4.59
C TYR A 107 -6.46 -21.90 5.39
N GLU A 108 -6.81 -21.85 6.68
CA GLU A 108 -6.97 -23.02 7.56
C GLU A 108 -5.78 -23.99 7.48
N GLU A 109 -6.04 -25.28 7.13
CA GLU A 109 -5.03 -26.33 7.00
C GLU A 109 -4.07 -26.14 5.82
N TRP A 110 -4.45 -25.32 4.81
CA TRP A 110 -3.57 -25.03 3.67
C TRP A 110 -2.29 -24.32 4.04
N LEU A 111 -2.27 -23.53 5.12
CA LEU A 111 -1.04 -22.90 5.62
C LEU A 111 0.03 -23.89 6.06
N ASP A 112 -0.38 -25.07 6.51
CA ASP A 112 0.55 -26.12 6.96
C ASP A 112 1.09 -26.94 5.76
N ASP A 113 0.29 -27.03 4.68
CA ASP A 113 0.62 -27.78 3.46
C ASP A 113 1.37 -26.90 2.44
N GLU A 114 1.14 -25.59 2.41
CA GLU A 114 1.72 -24.63 1.46
C GLU A 114 2.46 -23.49 2.19
N PRO A 115 3.68 -23.75 2.70
CA PRO A 115 4.44 -22.80 3.52
C PRO A 115 4.83 -21.51 2.77
N GLU A 116 4.79 -21.49 1.45
CA GLU A 116 5.03 -20.31 0.62
C GLU A 116 3.94 -19.25 0.70
N ILE A 117 2.75 -19.59 1.20
CA ILE A 117 1.66 -18.61 1.41
C ILE A 117 2.07 -17.54 2.42
N LEU A 118 2.79 -17.93 3.48
CA LEU A 118 3.09 -17.05 4.61
C LEU A 118 4.60 -16.86 4.80
N GLY A 119 5.07 -15.65 4.53
CA GLY A 119 6.46 -15.26 4.79
C GLY A 119 6.80 -15.10 6.28
N ASP A 120 8.09 -15.16 6.58
CA ASP A 120 8.62 -14.99 7.95
C ASP A 120 8.23 -13.62 8.55
N GLY A 121 7.99 -13.59 9.86
CA GLY A 121 7.73 -12.36 10.61
C GLY A 121 6.29 -11.83 10.48
N ILE A 122 5.39 -12.59 9.87
CA ILE A 122 3.97 -12.25 9.74
C ILE A 122 3.16 -13.14 10.68
N ASP A 123 2.33 -12.56 11.55
CA ASP A 123 1.44 -13.30 12.44
C ASP A 123 0.18 -13.74 11.68
N ALA A 124 0.04 -15.04 11.43
CA ALA A 124 -1.10 -15.61 10.75
C ALA A 124 -2.41 -15.52 11.56
N ASP A 125 -2.32 -15.45 12.88
CA ASP A 125 -3.48 -15.43 13.78
C ASP A 125 -4.00 -14.01 14.04
N LEU A 126 -3.23 -12.97 13.64
CA LEU A 126 -3.65 -11.57 13.77
C LEU A 126 -4.77 -11.25 12.75
N PRO A 127 -5.94 -10.74 13.19
CA PRO A 127 -6.99 -10.27 12.29
C PRO A 127 -6.48 -9.20 11.32
N MET A 128 -6.95 -9.25 10.07
CA MET A 128 -6.46 -8.34 9.02
C MET A 128 -6.86 -6.88 9.27
N ASP A 129 -7.95 -6.62 9.98
CA ASP A 129 -8.39 -5.28 10.42
C ASP A 129 -7.41 -4.59 11.39
N ARG A 130 -6.47 -5.36 11.98
CA ARG A 130 -5.38 -4.83 12.82
C ARG A 130 -4.23 -4.27 11.99
N ARG A 131 -4.11 -4.67 10.72
CA ARG A 131 -3.16 -4.12 9.76
C ARG A 131 -3.75 -2.94 9.02
N LEU A 132 -2.95 -1.92 8.72
CA LEU A 132 -3.38 -0.76 7.96
C LEU A 132 -3.16 -1.05 6.46
N CYS A 133 -4.23 -1.29 5.71
CA CYS A 133 -4.18 -1.44 4.26
C CYS A 133 -4.05 -0.06 3.61
N PHE A 134 -2.89 0.25 3.03
CA PHE A 134 -2.67 1.56 2.40
C PHE A 134 -2.66 1.52 0.87
N SER A 135 -2.74 0.32 0.27
CA SER A 135 -2.60 0.19 -1.17
C SER A 135 -3.31 -1.03 -1.72
N HIS A 136 -3.89 -0.89 -2.89
CA HIS A 136 -4.52 -1.95 -3.67
C HIS A 136 -3.98 -2.00 -5.09
N CYS A 137 -3.99 -3.20 -5.68
CA CYS A 137 -3.87 -3.44 -7.12
C CYS A 137 -4.84 -4.55 -7.53
N MET A 138 -5.59 -4.34 -8.58
CA MET A 138 -6.45 -5.38 -9.16
C MET A 138 -5.63 -6.23 -10.14
N ASN A 139 -5.58 -7.55 -9.92
CA ASN A 139 -4.85 -8.48 -10.77
C ASN A 139 -5.51 -9.87 -10.81
N ASN A 140 -5.40 -10.56 -11.93
CA ASN A 140 -5.85 -11.94 -12.13
C ASN A 140 -7.27 -12.24 -11.60
N GLY A 141 -8.17 -11.24 -11.63
CA GLY A 141 -9.56 -11.38 -11.15
C GLY A 141 -9.73 -11.21 -9.64
N GLY A 142 -8.67 -10.83 -8.92
CA GLY A 142 -8.68 -10.52 -7.48
C GLY A 142 -8.02 -9.19 -7.17
N THR A 143 -7.62 -9.02 -5.93
CA THR A 143 -6.99 -7.79 -5.44
C THR A 143 -5.74 -8.12 -4.63
N SER A 144 -4.59 -7.59 -5.04
CA SER A 144 -3.38 -7.58 -4.23
C SER A 144 -3.31 -6.33 -3.38
N MET A 145 -2.71 -6.40 -2.20
CA MET A 145 -2.76 -5.34 -1.19
C MET A 145 -1.40 -5.14 -0.52
N LEU A 146 -1.15 -3.90 -0.07
CA LEU A 146 -0.01 -3.59 0.80
C LEU A 146 -0.53 -3.09 2.14
N TYR A 147 0.08 -3.62 3.21
CA TYR A 147 -0.29 -3.35 4.59
C TYR A 147 0.89 -2.81 5.39
N LEU A 148 0.61 -1.97 6.38
CA LEU A 148 1.50 -1.77 7.52
C LEU A 148 1.10 -2.72 8.64
N ASP A 149 2.06 -3.49 9.11
CA ASP A 149 1.89 -4.46 10.19
C ASP A 149 2.52 -3.94 11.48
N PHE A 150 1.69 -3.67 12.48
CA PHE A 150 2.11 -3.12 13.77
C PHE A 150 2.20 -4.17 14.88
N ASP A 151 1.74 -5.39 14.62
CA ASP A 151 1.76 -6.54 15.54
C ASP A 151 2.41 -7.77 14.86
N PRO A 152 3.68 -7.69 14.42
CA PRO A 152 4.34 -8.77 13.69
C PRO A 152 4.62 -9.99 14.57
N ALA A 153 4.78 -11.16 13.94
CA ALA A 153 5.29 -12.36 14.60
C ALA A 153 6.76 -12.19 15.04
N PRO A 154 7.28 -13.07 15.91
CA PRO A 154 8.70 -13.08 16.26
C PRO A 154 9.59 -13.13 15.02
N GLY A 155 10.54 -12.19 14.93
CA GLY A 155 11.41 -12.01 13.77
C GLY A 155 10.97 -10.90 12.80
N GLY A 156 9.72 -10.46 12.88
CA GLY A 156 9.23 -9.28 12.15
C GLY A 156 9.56 -7.95 12.84
N THR A 157 9.30 -6.86 12.16
CA THR A 157 9.55 -5.49 12.64
C THR A 157 8.25 -4.71 12.70
N VAL A 158 7.97 -4.04 13.82
CA VAL A 158 6.79 -3.19 13.98
C VAL A 158 6.79 -2.08 12.91
N GLY A 159 5.70 -1.98 12.16
CA GLY A 159 5.57 -1.05 11.04
C GLY A 159 6.16 -1.55 9.71
N GLN A 160 6.50 -2.84 9.64
CA GLN A 160 6.92 -3.47 8.39
C GLN A 160 5.83 -3.39 7.32
N VAL A 161 6.24 -3.37 6.05
CA VAL A 161 5.34 -3.42 4.90
C VAL A 161 5.15 -4.88 4.49
N VAL A 162 3.91 -5.34 4.54
CA VAL A 162 3.51 -6.69 4.12
C VAL A 162 2.74 -6.57 2.81
N ARG A 163 3.17 -7.33 1.81
CA ARG A 163 2.44 -7.54 0.56
C ARG A 163 1.57 -8.79 0.66
N TYR A 164 0.29 -8.66 0.34
CA TYR A 164 -0.54 -9.75 -0.12
C TYR A 164 -0.55 -9.75 -1.65
N LEU A 165 -0.16 -10.83 -2.28
CA LEU A 165 -0.30 -11.09 -3.70
C LEU A 165 -1.45 -12.07 -3.90
N HIS A 166 -2.35 -11.77 -4.83
CA HIS A 166 -3.37 -12.70 -5.30
C HIS A 166 -2.87 -13.42 -6.57
N ASP A 167 -3.00 -14.73 -6.58
CA ASP A 167 -2.70 -15.65 -7.67
C ASP A 167 -1.22 -15.66 -8.18
N PRO A 168 -0.36 -16.47 -7.55
CA PRO A 168 -0.63 -17.32 -6.39
C PRO A 168 -0.66 -16.54 -5.09
N ASP A 169 -1.59 -16.91 -4.20
CA ASP A 169 -1.74 -16.24 -2.91
C ASP A 169 -0.46 -16.32 -2.09
N SER A 170 0.03 -15.18 -1.66
CA SER A 170 1.20 -15.12 -0.78
C SER A 170 1.27 -13.83 0.01
N TYR A 171 1.76 -13.94 1.26
CA TYR A 171 2.07 -12.82 2.13
C TYR A 171 3.57 -12.75 2.34
N ALA A 172 4.18 -11.61 2.06
CA ALA A 172 5.61 -11.39 2.22
C ALA A 172 5.92 -10.03 2.86
N VAL A 173 6.93 -9.98 3.74
CA VAL A 173 7.50 -8.71 4.21
C VAL A 173 8.42 -8.17 3.11
N ILE A 174 8.05 -7.03 2.52
CA ILE A 174 8.80 -6.42 1.41
C ILE A 174 9.67 -5.24 1.84
N ALA A 175 9.42 -4.68 3.03
CA ALA A 175 10.27 -3.64 3.60
C ALA A 175 10.13 -3.61 5.14
N PRO A 176 11.18 -3.24 5.88
CA PRO A 176 11.15 -3.18 7.35
C PRO A 176 10.37 -1.97 7.89
N SER A 177 10.03 -0.99 7.05
CA SER A 177 9.25 0.19 7.40
C SER A 177 8.71 0.88 6.14
N PHE A 178 7.73 1.77 6.30
CA PHE A 178 7.20 2.57 5.20
C PHE A 178 8.27 3.51 4.59
N ASP A 179 9.16 4.06 5.41
CA ASP A 179 10.27 4.89 4.91
C ASP A 179 11.25 4.09 4.05
N ALA A 180 11.59 2.86 4.50
CA ALA A 180 12.45 1.97 3.71
C ALA A 180 11.75 1.56 2.40
N TYR A 181 10.45 1.32 2.44
CA TYR A 181 9.64 1.02 1.26
C TYR A 181 9.65 2.18 0.24
N LEU A 182 9.36 3.42 0.68
CA LEU A 182 9.43 4.58 -0.22
C LEU A 182 10.86 4.79 -0.80
N GLN A 183 11.90 4.53 0.02
CA GLN A 183 13.27 4.62 -0.46
C GLN A 183 13.58 3.56 -1.52
N GLN A 184 13.08 2.32 -1.36
CA GLN A 184 13.21 1.27 -2.38
C GLN A 184 12.56 1.67 -3.71
N LEU A 185 11.37 2.28 -3.68
CA LEU A 185 10.70 2.77 -4.90
C LEU A 185 11.51 3.87 -5.61
N ILE A 186 12.15 4.77 -4.83
CA ILE A 186 13.04 5.81 -5.37
C ILE A 186 14.29 5.16 -5.99
N ASP A 187 14.92 4.23 -5.28
CA ASP A 187 16.16 3.57 -5.71
C ASP A 187 15.92 2.65 -6.92
N GLY A 188 14.71 2.07 -7.04
CA GLY A 188 14.25 1.31 -8.19
C GLY A 188 13.79 2.17 -9.37
N ASP A 189 14.00 3.49 -9.31
CA ASP A 189 13.66 4.47 -10.36
C ASP A 189 12.20 4.41 -10.82
N TYR A 190 11.27 4.02 -9.91
CA TYR A 190 9.82 3.94 -10.17
C TYR A 190 9.46 2.94 -11.28
N ALA A 191 10.10 1.78 -11.29
CA ALA A 191 9.96 0.76 -12.33
C ALA A 191 8.49 0.35 -12.61
N PHE A 192 7.59 0.54 -11.64
CA PHE A 192 6.17 0.25 -11.77
C PHE A 192 5.40 1.21 -12.71
N ILE A 193 6.02 2.30 -13.18
CA ILE A 193 5.39 3.25 -14.10
C ILE A 193 5.63 2.87 -15.56
N ASP A 194 6.75 2.24 -15.89
CA ASP A 194 7.19 2.01 -17.27
C ASP A 194 6.51 0.81 -17.95
N GLN A 195 5.63 0.07 -17.27
CA GLN A 195 5.06 -1.19 -17.79
C GLN A 195 3.89 -1.01 -18.76
N ASP A 196 3.29 0.15 -18.86
CA ASP A 196 2.14 0.41 -19.76
C ASP A 196 2.50 1.25 -21.00
N ALA A 197 3.77 1.27 -21.40
CA ALA A 197 4.24 2.07 -22.55
C ALA A 197 4.24 1.32 -23.89
N ASP A 198 3.38 0.27 -24.06
CA ASP A 198 3.18 -0.44 -25.34
C ASP A 198 1.71 -0.41 -25.81
#